data_06d8a51b3b34acc43ab66001b7bfdd53
#
_entry.id   06d8a51b3b34acc43ab66001b7bfdd53
#
_cell.length_a   1.000
_cell.length_b   1.000
_cell.length_c   1.000
_cell.angle_alpha   90.00
_cell.angle_beta   90.00
_cell.angle_gamma   90.00
#
_symmetry.space_group_name_H-M   'P 1'
#
loop_
_entity.id
_entity.type
_entity.pdbx_description
1 polymer ?
#
loop_
_entity_poly.entity_id
_entity_poly.type
_entity_poly.pdbx_seq_one_letter_code
_entity_poly.pdbx_strand_id
1 'polypeptide(L)'
;IITSVTVQDYIDAAILGPSYVAQLESQGAYCTRVGTQADAPLNECFRGPINGNETSVSGTDIKYSGLFETGVGDFDVNFSAVVMDESESEAFFNGPVVNFVGLTSIPEFRYTIDVGHTLQAVPNLYMSLQYEYIDEIADTTDANYKATSMVDDFDQVNLRAVYTVPGMENLSVSVALRNLTKEDPPLTQSGTYNRLLHTDMG
;
A
#
# COMPACT_ATOMS: atom_id res chain seq x y z
N ILE A 1 -9.42 4.00 -17.18
CA ILE A 1 -9.84 2.73 -16.51
C ILE A 1 -11.28 2.47 -16.88
N ILE A 2 -11.62 1.22 -17.21
CA ILE A 2 -13.01 0.81 -17.41
C ILE A 2 -13.53 0.30 -16.08
N THR A 3 -14.61 0.88 -15.60
CA THR A 3 -15.27 0.49 -14.34
C THR A 3 -16.77 0.25 -14.58
N SER A 4 -17.46 -0.34 -13.62
CA SER A 4 -18.90 -0.50 -13.66
C SER A 4 -19.54 0.41 -12.64
N VAL A 5 -20.53 1.17 -13.07
CA VAL A 5 -21.35 2.04 -12.19
C VAL A 5 -22.17 1.17 -11.25
N THR A 6 -22.17 1.52 -9.97
CA THR A 6 -23.01 0.88 -8.95
C THR A 6 -24.25 1.72 -8.67
N VAL A 7 -25.22 1.15 -7.97
CA VAL A 7 -26.40 1.93 -7.49
C VAL A 7 -25.95 3.04 -6.54
N GLN A 8 -24.90 2.79 -5.74
CA GLN A 8 -24.36 3.77 -4.81
C GLN A 8 -23.79 4.98 -5.57
N ASP A 9 -23.02 4.76 -6.64
CA ASP A 9 -22.48 5.85 -7.47
C ASP A 9 -23.60 6.74 -8.03
N TYR A 10 -24.74 6.13 -8.41
CA TYR A 10 -25.89 6.90 -8.89
C TYR A 10 -26.55 7.71 -7.76
N ILE A 11 -26.64 7.15 -6.56
CA ILE A 11 -27.18 7.85 -5.38
C ILE A 11 -26.25 9.01 -5.02
N ASP A 12 -24.96 8.80 -4.97
CA ASP A 12 -23.96 9.81 -4.63
C ASP A 12 -23.95 10.94 -5.67
N ALA A 13 -24.05 10.61 -6.96
CA ALA A 13 -24.22 11.58 -8.02
C ALA A 13 -25.52 12.39 -7.87
N ALA A 14 -26.60 11.74 -7.48
CA ALA A 14 -27.89 12.40 -7.25
C ALA A 14 -27.85 13.39 -6.07
N ILE A 15 -27.07 13.11 -5.03
CA ILE A 15 -26.83 14.01 -3.90
C ILE A 15 -26.05 15.26 -4.35
N LEU A 16 -25.06 15.08 -5.24
CA LEU A 16 -24.24 16.20 -5.74
C LEU A 16 -24.97 17.07 -6.76
N GLY A 17 -25.99 16.57 -7.41
CA GLY A 17 -26.86 17.36 -8.26
C GLY A 17 -27.09 16.81 -9.67
N PRO A 18 -28.02 17.43 -10.42
CA PRO A 18 -28.48 16.91 -11.71
C PRO A 18 -27.40 16.77 -12.79
N SER A 19 -26.36 17.60 -12.74
CA SER A 19 -25.26 17.55 -13.71
C SER A 19 -24.46 16.25 -13.61
N TYR A 20 -24.24 15.74 -12.40
CA TYR A 20 -23.54 14.47 -12.17
C TYR A 20 -24.39 13.27 -12.62
N VAL A 21 -25.70 13.30 -12.36
CA VAL A 21 -26.63 12.28 -12.86
C VAL A 21 -26.63 12.26 -14.39
N ALA A 22 -26.73 13.42 -15.03
CA ALA A 22 -26.72 13.53 -16.50
C ALA A 22 -25.41 13.00 -17.12
N GLN A 23 -24.28 13.16 -16.42
CA GLN A 23 -23.00 12.58 -16.87
C GLN A 23 -23.00 11.06 -16.82
N LEU A 24 -23.50 10.45 -15.74
CA LEU A 24 -23.64 8.99 -15.65
C LEU A 24 -24.58 8.46 -16.73
N GLU A 25 -25.70 9.13 -16.96
CA GLU A 25 -26.67 8.76 -17.98
C GLU A 25 -26.10 8.88 -19.41
N SER A 26 -25.27 9.89 -19.68
CA SER A 26 -24.57 10.04 -20.96
C SER A 26 -23.62 8.89 -21.28
N GLN A 27 -23.15 8.19 -20.26
CA GLN A 27 -22.28 7.01 -20.36
C GLN A 27 -23.08 5.69 -20.42
N GLY A 28 -24.41 5.77 -20.41
CA GLY A 28 -25.30 4.62 -20.50
C GLY A 28 -25.66 3.98 -19.16
N ALA A 29 -25.27 4.57 -18.04
CA ALA A 29 -25.73 4.15 -16.71
C ALA A 29 -26.99 4.97 -16.34
N TYR A 30 -28.08 4.30 -16.05
CA TYR A 30 -29.32 4.99 -15.64
C TYR A 30 -30.10 4.17 -14.63
N CYS A 31 -30.88 4.89 -13.79
CA CYS A 31 -31.88 4.26 -12.93
C CYS A 31 -33.26 4.79 -13.25
N THR A 32 -34.22 3.88 -13.31
CA THR A 32 -35.65 4.23 -13.43
C THR A 32 -36.26 4.44 -12.05
N ARG A 33 -37.27 5.27 -11.96
CA ARG A 33 -37.99 5.53 -10.71
C ARG A 33 -39.43 5.04 -10.81
N VAL A 34 -40.00 4.70 -9.66
CA VAL A 34 -41.44 4.35 -9.57
C VAL A 34 -42.25 5.64 -9.55
N GLY A 35 -42.60 6.17 -10.73
CA GLY A 35 -43.34 7.43 -10.86
C GLY A 35 -42.48 8.56 -11.43
N THR A 36 -43.06 9.76 -11.46
CA THR A 36 -42.47 10.95 -12.11
C THR A 36 -41.85 11.94 -11.15
N GLN A 37 -41.88 11.66 -9.84
CA GLN A 37 -41.33 12.55 -8.82
C GLN A 37 -39.84 12.29 -8.66
N ALA A 38 -39.08 13.36 -8.42
CA ALA A 38 -37.60 13.29 -8.29
C ALA A 38 -37.13 12.51 -7.05
N ASP A 39 -37.97 12.43 -6.03
CA ASP A 39 -37.73 11.69 -4.77
C ASP A 39 -38.33 10.28 -4.75
N ALA A 40 -38.97 9.87 -5.85
CA ALA A 40 -39.55 8.53 -5.94
C ALA A 40 -38.49 7.45 -5.83
N PRO A 41 -38.79 6.30 -5.21
CA PRO A 41 -37.84 5.18 -5.07
C PRO A 41 -37.29 4.71 -6.42
N LEU A 42 -36.01 4.35 -6.45
CA LEU A 42 -35.39 3.69 -7.59
C LEU A 42 -35.99 2.30 -7.77
N ASN A 43 -36.38 2.00 -9.01
CA ASN A 43 -36.99 0.71 -9.34
C ASN A 43 -35.97 -0.25 -9.98
N GLU A 44 -35.30 0.24 -11.01
CA GLU A 44 -34.41 -0.58 -11.80
C GLU A 44 -33.21 0.27 -12.22
N CYS A 45 -31.99 -0.27 -12.02
CA CYS A 45 -30.76 0.40 -12.43
C CYS A 45 -30.03 -0.46 -13.45
N PHE A 46 -29.76 0.11 -14.62
CA PHE A 46 -28.87 -0.46 -15.61
C PHE A 46 -27.42 -0.12 -15.23
N ARG A 47 -26.59 -1.15 -15.14
CA ARG A 47 -25.16 -1.06 -14.83
C ARG A 47 -24.38 -1.56 -16.02
N GLY A 48 -23.66 -0.69 -16.66
CA GLY A 48 -22.77 -1.06 -17.76
C GLY A 48 -21.33 -0.65 -17.46
N PRO A 49 -20.35 -1.17 -18.20
CA PRO A 49 -19.00 -0.65 -18.16
C PRO A 49 -19.01 0.78 -18.72
N ILE A 50 -18.38 1.68 -18.01
CA ILE A 50 -18.15 3.06 -18.43
C ILE A 50 -16.66 3.36 -18.52
N ASN A 51 -16.29 4.41 -19.23
CA ASN A 51 -14.95 4.98 -19.08
C ASN A 51 -14.86 5.53 -17.68
N GLY A 52 -14.02 4.86 -16.89
CA GLY A 52 -14.00 5.07 -15.45
C GLY A 52 -13.20 6.29 -15.03
N ASN A 53 -13.03 6.35 -13.73
CA ASN A 53 -12.40 7.43 -13.00
C ASN A 53 -10.94 7.64 -13.42
N GLU A 54 -10.52 8.88 -13.41
CA GLU A 54 -9.10 9.21 -13.49
C GLU A 54 -8.42 8.81 -12.16
N THR A 55 -7.26 8.19 -12.27
CA THR A 55 -6.41 7.87 -11.13
C THR A 55 -5.03 8.44 -11.39
N SER A 56 -4.54 9.23 -10.47
CA SER A 56 -3.19 9.82 -10.50
C SER A 56 -2.37 9.26 -9.35
N VAL A 57 -1.15 8.84 -9.66
CA VAL A 57 -0.18 8.39 -8.65
C VAL A 57 1.13 9.08 -8.94
N SER A 58 1.68 9.78 -7.96
CA SER A 58 3.00 10.38 -8.02
C SER A 58 3.78 10.14 -6.74
N GLY A 59 5.10 10.10 -6.85
CA GLY A 59 5.99 9.89 -5.71
C GLY A 59 7.44 9.79 -6.14
N THR A 60 8.30 9.57 -5.17
CA THR A 60 9.75 9.49 -5.37
C THR A 60 10.28 8.16 -4.84
N ASP A 61 10.93 7.40 -5.72
CA ASP A 61 11.69 6.21 -5.36
C ASP A 61 13.17 6.56 -5.21
N ILE A 62 13.75 6.27 -4.05
CA ILE A 62 15.17 6.46 -3.76
C ILE A 62 15.79 5.08 -3.59
N LYS A 63 16.87 4.80 -4.33
CA LYS A 63 17.63 3.55 -4.20
C LYS A 63 19.12 3.84 -4.15
N TYR A 64 19.79 3.17 -3.23
CA TYR A 64 21.23 3.20 -3.12
C TYR A 64 21.77 1.78 -2.93
N SER A 65 22.87 1.44 -3.58
CA SER A 65 23.60 0.20 -3.37
C SER A 65 25.10 0.50 -3.34
N GLY A 66 25.79 -0.01 -2.35
CA GLY A 66 27.22 0.16 -2.19
C GLY A 66 27.90 -1.11 -1.68
N LEU A 67 29.11 -1.35 -2.16
CA LEU A 67 29.99 -2.41 -1.69
C LEU A 67 31.25 -1.77 -1.07
N PHE A 68 31.60 -2.19 0.13
CA PHE A 68 32.72 -1.65 0.90
C PHE A 68 33.63 -2.79 1.30
N GLU A 69 34.83 -2.85 0.71
CA GLU A 69 35.88 -3.80 1.06
C GLU A 69 36.62 -3.28 2.28
N THR A 70 36.73 -4.12 3.32
CA THR A 70 37.41 -3.75 4.57
C THR A 70 38.34 -4.84 5.03
N GLY A 71 39.22 -4.53 5.99
CA GLY A 71 40.15 -5.50 6.59
C GLY A 71 39.47 -6.58 7.44
N VAL A 72 38.17 -6.50 7.70
CA VAL A 72 37.38 -7.49 8.46
C VAL A 72 36.41 -8.28 7.58
N GLY A 73 36.32 -7.90 6.32
CA GLY A 73 35.45 -8.50 5.32
C GLY A 73 34.70 -7.44 4.48
N ASP A 74 33.86 -7.91 3.59
CA ASP A 74 33.17 -7.07 2.66
C ASP A 74 31.76 -6.77 3.17
N PHE A 75 31.38 -5.50 3.10
CA PHE A 75 30.01 -5.04 3.43
C PHE A 75 29.28 -4.63 2.16
N ASP A 76 28.07 -5.10 2.00
CA ASP A 76 27.12 -4.60 1.03
C ASP A 76 26.00 -3.85 1.77
N VAL A 77 25.69 -2.66 1.27
CA VAL A 77 24.65 -1.80 1.85
C VAL A 77 23.64 -1.47 0.77
N ASN A 78 22.39 -1.82 1.01
CA ASN A 78 21.29 -1.49 0.14
C ASN A 78 20.27 -0.65 0.91
N PHE A 79 19.86 0.45 0.31
CA PHE A 79 18.82 1.32 0.83
C PHE A 79 17.74 1.51 -0.25
N SER A 80 16.49 1.39 0.15
CA SER A 80 15.34 1.66 -0.72
C SER A 80 14.32 2.43 0.08
N ALA A 81 13.86 3.56 -0.45
CA ALA A 81 12.80 4.36 0.15
C ALA A 81 11.79 4.77 -0.90
N VAL A 82 10.54 4.86 -0.50
CA VAL A 82 9.41 5.36 -1.30
C VAL A 82 8.76 6.48 -0.53
N VAL A 83 8.66 7.63 -1.17
CA VAL A 83 7.85 8.77 -0.70
C VAL A 83 6.68 8.90 -1.65
N MET A 84 5.47 8.80 -1.15
CA MET A 84 4.25 8.93 -1.93
C MET A 84 3.71 10.36 -1.79
N ASP A 85 3.69 11.11 -2.89
CA ASP A 85 3.20 12.49 -2.90
C ASP A 85 1.70 12.54 -3.16
N GLU A 86 1.24 11.71 -4.13
CA GLU A 86 -0.16 11.66 -4.54
C GLU A 86 -0.58 10.23 -4.84
N SER A 87 -1.77 9.87 -4.40
CA SER A 87 -2.50 8.67 -4.82
C SER A 87 -3.97 9.06 -4.90
N GLU A 88 -4.33 9.71 -5.98
CA GLU A 88 -5.64 10.31 -6.16
C GLU A 88 -6.54 9.45 -7.03
N SER A 89 -7.80 9.38 -6.67
CA SER A 89 -8.85 8.82 -7.51
C SER A 89 -10.14 9.61 -7.32
N GLU A 90 -10.93 9.71 -8.38
CA GLU A 90 -12.30 10.20 -8.23
C GLU A 90 -13.10 9.21 -7.38
N ALA A 91 -13.85 9.71 -6.40
CA ALA A 91 -14.70 8.88 -5.53
C ALA A 91 -15.75 8.10 -6.35
N PHE A 92 -16.21 8.70 -7.45
CA PHE A 92 -17.07 8.12 -8.48
C PHE A 92 -16.88 8.92 -9.77
N PHE A 93 -17.40 8.44 -10.87
CA PHE A 93 -17.26 9.08 -12.19
C PHE A 93 -17.58 10.58 -12.16
N ASN A 94 -16.59 11.43 -12.48
CA ASN A 94 -16.62 12.89 -12.35
C ASN A 94 -16.98 13.38 -10.93
N GLY A 95 -16.75 12.55 -9.92
CA GLY A 95 -16.93 12.91 -8.53
C GLY A 95 -15.74 13.74 -7.99
N PRO A 96 -15.77 14.07 -6.70
CA PRO A 96 -14.64 14.72 -6.06
C PRO A 96 -13.41 13.81 -6.07
N VAL A 97 -12.25 14.40 -6.32
CA VAL A 97 -10.97 13.72 -6.22
C VAL A 97 -10.62 13.54 -4.75
N VAL A 98 -10.22 12.34 -4.38
CA VAL A 98 -9.75 12.00 -3.03
C VAL A 98 -8.31 11.55 -3.11
N ASN A 99 -7.43 12.14 -2.30
CA ASN A 99 -6.06 11.68 -2.13
C ASN A 99 -6.01 10.66 -0.99
N PHE A 100 -5.52 9.46 -1.30
CA PHE A 100 -5.44 8.32 -0.39
C PHE A 100 -4.08 8.19 0.33
N VAL A 101 -3.13 9.10 0.11
CA VAL A 101 -1.84 9.08 0.80
C VAL A 101 -2.05 9.27 2.30
N GLY A 102 -1.45 8.40 3.08
CA GLY A 102 -1.66 8.30 4.52
C GLY A 102 -3.03 7.73 4.92
N LEU A 103 -3.78 7.15 3.97
CA LEU A 103 -5.03 6.45 4.20
C LEU A 103 -4.89 5.00 3.74
N THR A 104 -5.66 4.13 4.33
CA THR A 104 -5.83 2.69 4.03
C THR A 104 -4.74 2.07 3.14
N SER A 105 -3.69 1.54 3.75
CA SER A 105 -2.61 0.79 3.07
C SER A 105 -1.70 1.59 2.12
N ILE A 106 -1.78 2.92 2.11
CA ILE A 106 -0.91 3.79 1.32
C ILE A 106 -0.14 4.72 2.25
N PRO A 107 0.96 4.27 2.89
CA PRO A 107 1.77 5.11 3.75
C PRO A 107 2.42 6.23 2.94
N GLU A 108 2.59 7.40 3.55
CA GLU A 108 3.29 8.52 2.92
C GLU A 108 4.77 8.19 2.70
N PHE A 109 5.36 7.44 3.65
CA PHE A 109 6.77 7.09 3.60
C PHE A 109 7.00 5.63 4.04
N ARG A 110 7.91 4.95 3.36
CA ARG A 110 8.45 3.66 3.80
C ARG A 110 9.88 3.49 3.30
N TYR A 111 10.69 2.79 4.07
CA TYR A 111 12.04 2.45 3.63
C TYR A 111 12.53 1.13 4.18
N THR A 112 13.54 0.60 3.51
CA THR A 112 14.27 -0.60 3.91
C THR A 112 15.76 -0.32 3.80
N ILE A 113 16.50 -0.69 4.84
CA ILE A 113 17.97 -0.72 4.85
C ILE A 113 18.40 -2.17 5.03
N ASP A 114 19.22 -2.66 4.12
CA ASP A 114 19.82 -3.98 4.20
C ASP A 114 21.33 -3.84 4.26
N VAL A 115 21.97 -4.42 5.30
CA VAL A 115 23.41 -4.42 5.47
C VAL A 115 23.89 -5.86 5.51
N GLY A 116 24.55 -6.28 4.45
CA GLY A 116 25.20 -7.58 4.34
C GLY A 116 26.67 -7.52 4.71
N HIS A 117 27.20 -8.61 5.21
CA HIS A 117 28.61 -8.76 5.56
C HIS A 117 29.09 -10.17 5.28
N THR A 118 30.17 -10.27 4.49
CA THR A 118 30.93 -11.49 4.31
C THR A 118 32.17 -11.44 5.21
N LEU A 119 32.22 -12.29 6.23
CA LEU A 119 33.31 -12.27 7.21
C LEU A 119 34.63 -12.77 6.61
N GLN A 120 35.72 -12.01 6.72
CA GLN A 120 37.03 -12.45 6.28
C GLN A 120 37.53 -13.69 7.08
N ALA A 121 37.22 -13.76 8.38
CA ALA A 121 37.59 -14.88 9.23
C ALA A 121 36.84 -16.18 8.88
N VAL A 122 35.68 -16.10 8.27
CA VAL A 122 34.84 -17.24 7.82
C VAL A 122 34.30 -16.92 6.44
N PRO A 123 35.09 -17.03 5.36
CA PRO A 123 34.75 -16.52 4.04
C PRO A 123 33.48 -17.09 3.42
N ASN A 124 33.05 -18.25 3.90
CA ASN A 124 31.82 -18.91 3.41
C ASN A 124 30.57 -18.52 4.19
N LEU A 125 30.69 -17.61 5.16
CA LEU A 125 29.54 -17.12 5.94
C LEU A 125 29.20 -15.70 5.52
N TYR A 126 27.99 -15.54 4.98
CA TYR A 126 27.38 -14.26 4.74
C TYR A 126 26.28 -14.03 5.78
N MET A 127 26.22 -12.83 6.31
CA MET A 127 25.17 -12.39 7.24
C MET A 127 24.56 -11.09 6.74
N SER A 128 23.24 -10.93 6.85
CA SER A 128 22.58 -9.65 6.56
C SER A 128 21.61 -9.27 7.67
N LEU A 129 21.60 -7.98 7.96
CA LEU A 129 20.64 -7.33 8.84
C LEU A 129 19.78 -6.40 7.99
N GLN A 130 18.47 -6.58 8.05
CA GLN A 130 17.50 -5.75 7.38
C GLN A 130 16.70 -4.99 8.42
N TYR A 131 16.56 -3.68 8.20
CA TYR A 131 15.65 -2.83 8.94
C TYR A 131 14.59 -2.31 7.96
N GLU A 132 13.34 -2.46 8.32
CA GLU A 132 12.19 -2.01 7.55
C GLU A 132 11.35 -1.06 8.40
N TYR A 133 10.92 0.04 7.80
CA TYR A 133 10.06 1.04 8.40
C TYR A 133 8.88 1.35 7.49
N ILE A 134 7.70 1.44 8.07
CA ILE A 134 6.46 1.82 7.43
C ILE A 134 5.83 2.92 8.28
N ASP A 135 5.53 4.06 7.67
CA ASP A 135 4.94 5.21 8.31
C ASP A 135 3.50 4.98 8.75
N GLU A 136 3.02 5.77 9.68
CA GLU A 136 1.64 5.75 10.16
C GLU A 136 0.63 5.94 9.03
N ILE A 137 -0.53 5.31 9.18
CA ILE A 137 -1.65 5.47 8.25
C ILE A 137 -2.95 5.69 9.02
N ALA A 138 -3.97 6.21 8.35
CA ALA A 138 -5.33 6.16 8.89
C ALA A 138 -6.10 4.98 8.29
N ASP A 139 -6.72 4.17 9.13
CA ASP A 139 -7.58 3.03 8.72
C ASP A 139 -8.96 3.52 8.26
N THR A 140 -8.97 4.39 7.29
CA THR A 140 -10.17 4.96 6.69
C THR A 140 -9.93 5.35 5.24
N THR A 141 -10.98 5.35 4.44
CA THR A 141 -10.97 5.92 3.08
C THR A 141 -11.50 7.36 3.06
N ASP A 142 -11.96 7.88 4.19
CA ASP A 142 -12.49 9.23 4.31
C ASP A 142 -11.52 10.12 5.09
N ALA A 143 -10.95 11.11 4.40
CA ALA A 143 -9.98 12.05 4.96
C ALA A 143 -10.52 12.84 6.20
N ASN A 144 -11.84 12.98 6.33
CA ASN A 144 -12.45 13.64 7.49
C ASN A 144 -12.27 12.84 8.79
N TYR A 145 -12.08 11.53 8.70
CA TYR A 145 -11.86 10.64 9.84
C TYR A 145 -10.39 10.28 10.06
N LYS A 146 -9.46 10.87 9.28
CA LYS A 146 -8.02 10.58 9.38
C LYS A 146 -7.53 10.66 10.84
N ALA A 147 -7.78 11.75 11.53
CA ALA A 147 -7.28 12.00 12.89
C ALA A 147 -7.84 11.04 13.98
N THR A 148 -8.94 10.35 13.71
CA THR A 148 -9.60 9.45 14.67
C THR A 148 -9.37 7.98 14.35
N SER A 149 -8.67 7.68 13.25
CA SER A 149 -8.50 6.34 12.71
C SER A 149 -7.02 5.98 12.51
N MET A 150 -6.12 6.67 13.23
CA MET A 150 -4.68 6.47 13.08
C MET A 150 -4.26 5.07 13.52
N VAL A 151 -3.39 4.49 12.74
CA VAL A 151 -2.64 3.26 12.98
C VAL A 151 -1.19 3.68 13.02
N ASP A 152 -0.51 3.40 14.14
CA ASP A 152 0.86 3.82 14.37
C ASP A 152 1.83 3.28 13.31
N ASP A 153 2.98 3.90 13.21
CA ASP A 153 4.09 3.41 12.40
C ASP A 153 4.56 2.02 12.88
N PHE A 154 5.25 1.34 12.00
CA PHE A 154 5.76 0.01 12.28
C PHE A 154 7.18 -0.14 11.78
N ASP A 155 8.05 -0.70 12.63
CA ASP A 155 9.39 -1.07 12.23
C ASP A 155 9.75 -2.49 12.66
N GLN A 156 10.64 -3.12 11.89
CA GLN A 156 11.15 -4.45 12.23
C GLN A 156 12.59 -4.63 11.82
N VAL A 157 13.27 -5.50 12.57
CA VAL A 157 14.63 -5.93 12.27
C VAL A 157 14.63 -7.42 11.96
N ASN A 158 15.22 -7.77 10.82
CA ASN A 158 15.37 -9.15 10.37
C ASN A 158 16.85 -9.49 10.24
N LEU A 159 17.23 -10.72 10.61
CA LEU A 159 18.58 -11.24 10.46
C LEU A 159 18.55 -12.48 9.58
N ARG A 160 19.50 -12.57 8.65
CA ARG A 160 19.73 -13.76 7.84
C ARG A 160 21.21 -14.13 7.89
N ALA A 161 21.49 -15.42 7.99
CA ALA A 161 22.83 -15.98 7.84
C ALA A 161 22.79 -17.09 6.79
N VAL A 162 23.79 -17.12 5.91
CA VAL A 162 23.97 -18.14 4.88
C VAL A 162 25.39 -18.67 4.95
N TYR A 163 25.51 -19.98 5.12
CA TYR A 163 26.82 -20.67 5.15
C TYR A 163 26.92 -21.62 3.96
N THR A 164 27.90 -21.40 3.09
CA THR A 164 28.22 -22.31 1.99
C THR A 164 29.21 -23.34 2.45
N VAL A 165 28.87 -24.62 2.32
CA VAL A 165 29.71 -25.71 2.86
C VAL A 165 30.97 -25.89 2.01
N PRO A 166 32.18 -25.73 2.58
CA PRO A 166 33.45 -25.92 1.86
C PRO A 166 33.56 -27.32 1.25
N GLY A 167 33.96 -27.37 -0.03
CA GLY A 167 34.02 -28.62 -0.77
C GLY A 167 32.69 -29.17 -1.31
N MET A 168 31.60 -28.51 -1.00
CA MET A 168 30.24 -28.78 -1.54
C MET A 168 29.64 -27.46 -2.01
N GLU A 169 30.18 -26.84 -3.05
CA GLU A 169 29.83 -25.48 -3.48
C GLU A 169 28.33 -25.30 -3.85
N ASN A 170 27.64 -26.41 -4.13
CA ASN A 170 26.21 -26.41 -4.40
C ASN A 170 25.34 -26.61 -3.14
N LEU A 171 25.95 -26.71 -1.95
CA LEU A 171 25.24 -26.87 -0.69
C LEU A 171 25.43 -25.62 0.19
N SER A 172 24.34 -24.96 0.48
CA SER A 172 24.31 -23.89 1.46
C SER A 172 23.22 -24.14 2.51
N VAL A 173 23.51 -23.71 3.73
CA VAL A 173 22.56 -23.72 4.85
C VAL A 173 22.22 -22.29 5.18
N SER A 174 20.94 -21.97 5.26
CA SER A 174 20.48 -20.62 5.63
C SER A 174 19.59 -20.67 6.88
N VAL A 175 19.76 -19.66 7.71
CA VAL A 175 18.90 -19.38 8.87
C VAL A 175 18.40 -17.95 8.74
N ALA A 176 17.12 -17.75 8.96
CA ALA A 176 16.50 -16.42 9.00
C ALA A 176 15.74 -16.28 10.32
N LEU A 177 15.98 -15.15 10.98
CA LEU A 177 15.22 -14.72 12.16
C LEU A 177 14.50 -13.43 11.77
N ARG A 178 13.20 -13.46 11.83
CA ARG A 178 12.34 -12.30 11.53
C ARG A 178 11.92 -11.63 12.81
N ASN A 179 11.70 -10.33 12.70
CA ASN A 179 11.19 -9.50 13.79
C ASN A 179 11.98 -9.71 15.11
N LEU A 180 13.29 -9.43 15.07
CA LEU A 180 14.17 -9.57 16.24
C LEU A 180 13.77 -8.65 17.39
N THR A 181 13.16 -7.52 17.08
CA THR A 181 12.67 -6.52 18.04
C THR A 181 11.42 -7.00 18.76
N LYS A 182 10.70 -8.00 18.21
CA LYS A 182 9.40 -8.48 18.67
C LYS A 182 8.37 -7.38 18.71
N GLU A 183 8.43 -6.47 17.73
CA GLU A 183 7.44 -5.43 17.57
C GLU A 183 6.15 -6.05 17.04
N ASP A 184 5.05 -5.87 17.76
CA ASP A 184 3.75 -6.29 17.30
C ASP A 184 3.23 -5.27 16.29
N PRO A 185 2.80 -5.70 15.08
CA PRO A 185 2.21 -4.78 14.13
C PRO A 185 0.99 -4.07 14.73
N PRO A 186 0.83 -2.77 14.48
CA PRO A 186 -0.25 -2.01 15.03
C PRO A 186 -1.61 -2.52 14.52
N LEU A 187 -2.59 -2.53 15.39
CA LEU A 187 -3.95 -2.95 15.09
C LEU A 187 -4.73 -1.82 14.42
N THR A 188 -5.51 -2.17 13.40
CA THR A 188 -6.54 -1.30 12.85
C THR A 188 -7.68 -1.08 13.85
N GLN A 189 -8.56 -0.14 13.61
CA GLN A 189 -9.73 0.09 14.45
C GLN A 189 -10.65 -1.12 14.58
N SER A 190 -10.67 -1.98 13.58
CA SER A 190 -11.41 -3.24 13.60
C SER A 190 -10.77 -4.31 14.50
N GLY A 191 -9.60 -4.02 15.10
CA GLY A 191 -8.85 -4.98 15.92
C GLY A 191 -8.15 -6.06 15.09
N THR A 192 -7.93 -5.82 13.82
CA THR A 192 -7.21 -6.71 12.90
C THR A 192 -5.93 -6.03 12.41
N TYR A 193 -4.99 -6.80 11.88
CA TYR A 193 -3.80 -6.27 11.24
C TYR A 193 -4.08 -5.87 9.79
N ASN A 194 -3.43 -4.80 9.34
CA ASN A 194 -3.44 -4.45 7.93
C ASN A 194 -2.50 -5.39 7.15
N ARG A 195 -3.05 -6.42 6.53
CA ARG A 195 -2.30 -7.45 5.80
C ARG A 195 -1.58 -6.95 4.55
N LEU A 196 -1.97 -5.79 4.02
CA LEU A 196 -1.32 -5.21 2.85
C LEU A 196 -0.01 -4.52 3.18
N LEU A 197 0.13 -4.02 4.42
CA LEU A 197 1.34 -3.38 4.92
C LEU A 197 2.23 -4.35 5.71
N HIS A 198 1.65 -5.28 6.43
CA HIS A 198 2.33 -6.15 7.39
C HIS A 198 2.25 -7.62 6.95
N THR A 199 2.70 -7.91 5.73
CA THR A 199 2.57 -9.25 5.11
C THR A 199 3.47 -10.33 5.72
N ASP A 200 4.53 -9.93 6.40
CA ASP A 200 5.57 -10.84 6.90
C ASP A 200 5.42 -11.22 8.38
N MET A 201 4.21 -11.16 8.90
CA MET A 201 3.92 -11.73 10.22
C MET A 201 3.96 -13.24 10.12
N GLY A 202 5.07 -13.81 10.56
CA GLY A 202 5.39 -15.22 10.50
C GLY A 202 4.58 -16.10 11.43
#